data_08992ad0f5e35ab5b44a83ac21eb5bd3
#
_entry.id   08992ad0f5e35ab5b44a83ac21eb5bd3
#
_cell.length_a   1.000
_cell.length_b   1.000
_cell.length_c   1.000
_cell.angle_alpha   90.00
_cell.angle_beta   90.00
_cell.angle_gamma   90.00
#
_symmetry.space_group_name_H-M   'P 1'
#
loop_
_entity.id
_entity.type
_entity.pdbx_description
1 polymer ?
#
loop_
_entity_poly.entity_id
_entity_poly.type
_entity_poly.pdbx_seq_one_letter_code
_entity_poly.pdbx_strand_id
1 'polypeptide(L)'
;MTQSLTDWLQQSRVTVVAVDPEHHRLRVKGEGCTDLSCHERTVVITEDGVEAPLGALNPGDVVRIDEAEGGVATVVVLRRVWEQIASPEL
;
A
#
# COMPACT_ATOMS: atom_id res chain seq x y z
N MET A 1 -5.41 -26.70 2.64
CA MET A 1 -4.97 -25.67 3.48
C MET A 1 -5.50 -24.32 3.05
N THR A 2 -6.01 -23.57 3.98
CA THR A 2 -6.65 -22.31 3.67
C THR A 2 -5.78 -21.16 4.08
N GLN A 3 -5.66 -20.21 3.20
CA GLN A 3 -4.94 -19.00 3.48
C GLN A 3 -5.95 -17.92 3.83
N SER A 4 -5.69 -17.18 4.90
CA SER A 4 -6.58 -16.11 5.27
C SER A 4 -6.42 -14.96 4.29
N LEU A 5 -7.43 -14.10 4.24
CA LEU A 5 -7.36 -12.91 3.41
C LEU A 5 -6.20 -12.01 3.82
N THR A 6 -5.96 -11.93 5.13
CA THR A 6 -4.86 -11.13 5.64
C THR A 6 -3.53 -11.66 5.15
N ASP A 7 -3.35 -12.99 5.19
CA ASP A 7 -2.12 -13.57 4.67
C ASP A 7 -1.96 -13.28 3.20
N TRP A 8 -3.05 -13.33 2.44
CA TRP A 8 -3.00 -13.05 1.03
C TRP A 8 -2.54 -11.60 0.79
N LEU A 9 -3.10 -10.65 1.53
CA LEU A 9 -2.73 -9.25 1.39
C LEU A 9 -1.29 -8.98 1.77
N GLN A 10 -0.80 -9.69 2.78
CA GLN A 10 0.59 -9.50 3.20
C GLN A 10 1.58 -10.06 2.20
N GLN A 11 1.21 -11.12 1.53
CA GLN A 11 2.10 -11.78 0.58
C GLN A 11 1.97 -11.19 -0.81
N SER A 12 0.82 -10.67 -1.14
CA SER A 12 0.53 -10.19 -2.47
C SER A 12 0.88 -8.72 -2.60
N ARG A 13 1.41 -8.37 -3.75
CA ARG A 13 1.64 -6.98 -4.08
C ARG A 13 0.35 -6.39 -4.61
N VAL A 14 0.06 -5.18 -4.19
CA VAL A 14 -1.11 -4.46 -4.69
C VAL A 14 -0.66 -3.09 -5.15
N THR A 15 -1.44 -2.50 -6.04
CA THR A 15 -1.11 -1.19 -6.59
C THR A 15 -2.04 -0.16 -5.99
N VAL A 16 -1.46 0.95 -5.56
CA VAL A 16 -2.25 2.06 -5.01
C VAL A 16 -3.05 2.70 -6.13
N VAL A 17 -4.35 2.83 -5.92
CA VAL A 17 -5.24 3.49 -6.88
C VAL A 17 -5.53 4.90 -6.43
N ALA A 18 -5.80 5.08 -5.14
CA ALA A 18 -6.13 6.40 -4.59
C ALA A 18 -5.75 6.44 -3.13
N VAL A 19 -5.39 7.62 -2.66
CA VAL A 19 -5.01 7.84 -1.27
C VAL A 19 -5.82 9.03 -0.77
N ASP A 20 -6.46 8.84 0.38
CA ASP A 20 -7.23 9.91 1.01
C ASP A 20 -6.76 10.04 2.45
N PRO A 21 -5.69 10.79 2.69
CA PRO A 21 -5.15 10.92 4.05
C PRO A 21 -6.10 11.60 5.01
N GLU A 22 -6.92 12.50 4.50
CA GLU A 22 -7.88 13.22 5.33
C GLU A 22 -8.89 12.29 5.98
N HIS A 23 -9.30 11.27 5.24
CA HIS A 23 -10.32 10.34 5.72
C HIS A 23 -9.72 8.99 6.09
N HIS A 24 -8.39 8.89 6.11
CA HIS A 24 -7.67 7.66 6.48
C HIS A 24 -8.11 6.49 5.62
N ARG A 25 -8.17 6.70 4.32
CA ARG A 25 -8.57 5.66 3.38
C ARG A 25 -7.52 5.45 2.31
N LEU A 26 -7.45 4.21 1.88
CA LEU A 26 -6.52 3.79 0.85
C LEU A 26 -7.24 2.83 -0.07
N ARG A 27 -7.21 3.12 -1.37
CA ARG A 27 -7.77 2.21 -2.35
C ARG A 27 -6.64 1.54 -3.10
N VAL A 28 -6.71 0.23 -3.18
CA VAL A 28 -5.68 -0.55 -3.84
C VAL A 28 -6.31 -1.50 -4.85
N LYS A 29 -5.50 -1.93 -5.79
CA LYS A 29 -5.94 -2.86 -6.82
C LYS A 29 -5.03 -4.09 -6.80
N GLY A 30 -5.65 -5.25 -6.62
CA GLY A 30 -5.01 -6.53 -6.82
C GLY A 30 -5.77 -7.23 -7.90
N GLU A 31 -6.57 -8.23 -7.53
CA GLU A 31 -7.48 -8.85 -8.48
C GLU A 31 -8.68 -7.96 -8.72
N GLY A 32 -8.97 -7.08 -7.79
CA GLY A 32 -10.03 -6.10 -7.91
C GLY A 32 -9.68 -4.94 -7.02
N CYS A 33 -10.47 -3.87 -7.07
CA CYS A 33 -10.24 -2.70 -6.24
C CYS A 33 -10.81 -2.93 -4.86
N THR A 34 -10.06 -2.54 -3.84
CA THR A 34 -10.47 -2.68 -2.45
C THR A 34 -10.18 -1.39 -1.72
N ASP A 35 -11.17 -0.93 -0.96
CA ASP A 35 -10.98 0.22 -0.08
C ASP A 35 -10.55 -0.27 1.29
N LEU A 36 -9.47 0.29 1.79
CA LEU A 36 -8.94 -0.08 3.08
C LEU A 36 -9.05 1.08 4.04
N SER A 37 -9.41 0.77 5.28
CA SER A 37 -9.43 1.76 6.36
C SER A 37 -8.08 1.80 7.02
N CYS A 38 -7.57 3.01 7.22
CA CYS A 38 -6.29 3.21 7.86
C CYS A 38 -6.50 3.88 9.21
N HIS A 39 -5.50 3.77 10.06
CA HIS A 39 -5.51 4.42 11.37
C HIS A 39 -4.79 5.74 11.29
N GLU A 40 -4.97 6.55 12.33
CA GLU A 40 -4.14 7.72 12.50
C GLU A 40 -2.67 7.34 12.62
N ARG A 41 -2.41 6.12 13.10
CA ARG A 41 -1.05 5.65 13.32
C ARG A 41 -0.53 4.79 12.19
N THR A 42 -1.30 4.68 11.12
CA THR A 42 -0.83 3.94 9.96
C THR A 42 0.42 4.63 9.41
N VAL A 43 1.48 3.86 9.21
CA VAL A 43 2.72 4.41 8.69
C VAL A 43 3.02 3.79 7.34
N VAL A 44 3.69 4.55 6.51
CA VAL A 44 4.20 4.09 5.23
C VAL A 44 5.69 3.90 5.39
N ILE A 45 6.19 2.72 5.01
CA ILE A 45 7.63 2.50 4.96
C ILE A 45 8.03 2.71 3.51
N THR A 46 8.81 3.75 3.28
CA THR A 46 9.21 4.10 1.92
C THR A 46 10.24 3.13 1.39
N GLU A 47 10.57 3.29 0.12
CA GLU A 47 11.55 2.42 -0.51
C GLU A 47 12.92 2.54 0.13
N ASP A 48 13.16 3.63 0.85
CA ASP A 48 14.42 3.83 1.58
C ASP A 48 14.35 3.30 3.01
N GLY A 49 13.22 2.71 3.40
CA GLY A 49 13.05 2.19 4.74
C GLY A 49 12.71 3.26 5.77
N VAL A 50 12.23 4.41 5.33
CA VAL A 50 11.93 5.53 6.21
C VAL A 50 10.43 5.59 6.44
N GLU A 51 10.02 5.87 7.67
CA GLU A 51 8.61 6.04 7.98
C GLU A 51 8.10 7.36 7.44
N ALA A 52 6.88 7.30 6.89
CA ALA A 52 6.27 8.47 6.30
C ALA A 52 4.76 8.41 6.53
N PRO A 53 4.07 9.55 6.37
CA PRO A 53 2.61 9.54 6.51
C PRO A 53 1.94 8.95 5.28
N LEU A 54 0.65 8.68 5.43
CA LEU A 54 -0.13 8.05 4.37
C LEU A 54 -0.07 8.87 3.09
N GLY A 55 -0.01 10.19 3.20
CA GLY A 55 0.06 11.06 2.03
C GLY A 55 1.33 10.92 1.20
N ALA A 56 2.30 10.15 1.70
CA ALA A 56 3.52 9.91 0.93
C ALA A 56 3.32 8.90 -0.19
N LEU A 57 2.19 8.21 -0.20
CA LEU A 57 1.87 7.26 -1.26
C LEU A 57 1.36 7.99 -2.49
N ASN A 58 1.61 7.41 -3.65
CA ASN A 58 1.13 7.94 -4.92
C ASN A 58 0.38 6.87 -5.68
N PRO A 59 -0.68 7.25 -6.41
CA PRO A 59 -1.35 6.27 -7.27
C PRO A 59 -0.35 5.65 -8.22
N GLY A 60 -0.40 4.34 -8.34
CA GLY A 60 0.53 3.60 -9.16
C GLY A 60 1.68 2.97 -8.40
N ASP A 61 1.88 3.37 -7.14
CA ASP A 61 2.89 2.72 -6.30
C ASP A 61 2.48 1.28 -6.05
N VAL A 62 3.45 0.38 -6.04
CA VAL A 62 3.22 -1.01 -5.68
C VAL A 62 3.64 -1.18 -4.24
N VAL A 63 2.73 -1.71 -3.43
CA VAL A 63 2.93 -1.78 -2.00
C VAL A 63 2.52 -3.14 -1.46
N ARG A 64 2.94 -3.41 -0.25
CA ARG A 64 2.48 -4.54 0.54
C ARG A 64 1.77 -3.98 1.77
N ILE A 65 0.65 -4.59 2.11
CA ILE A 65 -0.19 -4.11 3.20
C ILE A 65 -0.07 -5.06 4.38
N ASP A 66 0.23 -4.51 5.55
CA ASP A 66 0.19 -5.24 6.80
C ASP A 66 -0.98 -4.73 7.61
N GLU A 67 -1.90 -5.63 7.93
CA GLU A 67 -3.10 -5.26 8.69
C GLU A 67 -2.95 -5.68 10.14
N ALA A 68 -3.58 -4.91 11.00
CA ALA A 68 -3.68 -5.21 12.41
C ALA A 68 -5.11 -4.97 12.83
N GLU A 69 -5.41 -5.21 14.08
CA GLU A 69 -6.73 -4.97 14.61
C GLU A 69 -7.14 -3.54 14.31
N GLY A 70 -8.30 -3.39 13.68
CA GLY A 70 -8.84 -2.07 13.42
C GLY A 70 -8.45 -1.46 12.08
N GLY A 71 -7.67 -2.16 11.26
CA GLY A 71 -7.37 -1.67 9.93
C GLY A 71 -5.91 -1.83 9.53
N VAL A 72 -5.49 -1.01 8.58
CA VAL A 72 -4.14 -1.09 8.05
C VAL A 72 -3.16 -0.49 9.04
N ALA A 73 -2.15 -1.26 9.41
CA ALA A 73 -1.11 -0.79 10.33
C ALA A 73 0.09 -0.23 9.58
N THR A 74 0.52 -0.89 8.52
CA THR A 74 1.72 -0.51 7.81
C THR A 74 1.53 -0.74 6.33
N VAL A 75 2.03 0.19 5.52
CA VAL A 75 2.07 0.05 4.07
C VAL A 75 3.52 0.12 3.67
N VAL A 76 4.04 -0.96 3.09
CA VAL A 76 5.43 -1.02 2.69
C VAL A 76 5.52 -0.79 1.20
N VAL A 77 6.26 0.23 0.80
CA VAL A 77 6.41 0.56 -0.62
C VAL A 77 7.45 -0.38 -1.22
N LEU A 78 7.03 -1.12 -2.23
CA LEU A 78 7.90 -2.05 -2.94
C LEU A 78 8.47 -1.43 -4.19
N ARG A 79 7.69 -0.60 -4.86
CA ARG A 79 8.13 0.09 -6.05
C ARG A 79 7.31 1.34 -6.24
N ARG A 80 7.95 2.43 -6.59
CA ARG A 80 7.26 3.68 -6.87
C ARG A 80 6.75 3.71 -8.31
N VAL A 81 5.71 4.53 -8.55
CA VAL A 81 5.14 4.65 -9.89
C VAL A 81 6.16 5.25 -10.85
N TRP A 82 6.95 6.22 -10.40
CA TRP A 82 7.93 6.85 -11.27
C TRP A 82 9.07 5.91 -11.64
N GLU A 83 9.31 4.87 -10.85
CA GLU A 83 10.31 3.88 -11.19
C GLU A 83 9.91 3.08 -12.42
N GLN A 84 8.61 2.83 -12.54
CA GLN A 84 8.11 2.13 -13.72
C GLN A 84 8.21 3.02 -14.96
N ILE A 85 7.90 4.29 -14.77
CA ILE A 85 7.94 5.26 -15.89
C ILE A 85 9.36 5.53 -16.31
N ALA A 86 10.25 5.64 -15.34
CA ALA A 86 11.63 5.99 -15.60
C ALA A 86 12.47 4.79 -16.04
N SER A 87 11.90 3.61 -16.04
CA SER A 87 12.65 2.41 -16.39
C SER A 87 13.11 2.52 -17.83
N PRO A 88 14.36 2.54 -18.04
CA PRO A 88 14.84 2.78 -19.38
C PRO A 88 14.76 1.58 -20.25
N GLU A 89 14.58 0.72 -19.94
CA GLU A 89 14.56 -0.17 -20.68
C GLU A 89 15.16 -0.17 -21.65
N LEU A 90 15.37 -0.03 -21.88
CA LEU A 90 15.87 0.24 -22.91
C LEU A 90 16.78 -0.28 -23.37
#